data_848dedb668cd7fb937ba24b7613243ba
#
_entry.id   848dedb668cd7fb937ba24b7613243ba
#
_cell.length_a   1.000
_cell.length_b   1.000
_cell.length_c   1.000
_cell.angle_alpha   90.00
_cell.angle_beta   90.00
_cell.angle_gamma   90.00
#
_symmetry.space_group_name_H-M   'P 1'
#
loop_
_entity.id
_entity.type
_entity.pdbx_description
1 polymer ?
#
loop_
_entity_poly.entity_id
_entity_poly.type
_entity_poly.pdbx_seq_one_letter_code
_entity_poly.pdbx_strand_id
1 'polypeptide(L)'
;MCAGLVKIRQTGAIVPSQGFLIEKMIAPVPATYRGQVIELGAGNGALTLRLAAKCPGARILACEINPALAQSTRENLRAAGINGRVEVVSDSAEHLLSERARRGMARADYIVSGIPLGNLRREKVGALLDKISRALGEGGMYTQFQYSLLDRKQIQARFPNLRTVPVLLNIPPAVVYYAQRGAPASPQMKAAPISRRP
;
A
#
# COMPACT_ATOMS: atom_id res chain seq x y z
N MET A 1 -10.39 19.91 -21.57
CA MET A 1 -10.72 20.84 -20.47
C MET A 1 -10.13 20.30 -19.18
N CYS A 2 -9.40 21.14 -18.47
CA CYS A 2 -8.35 20.83 -17.51
C CYS A 2 -8.83 20.08 -16.25
N ALA A 3 -8.26 18.91 -16.01
CA ALA A 3 -8.27 18.30 -14.70
C ALA A 3 -7.38 19.15 -13.77
N GLY A 4 -8.01 19.82 -12.81
CA GLY A 4 -7.33 20.64 -11.82
C GLY A 4 -6.37 19.81 -10.99
N LEU A 5 -5.08 19.99 -11.21
CA LEU A 5 -4.04 19.61 -10.27
C LEU A 5 -4.30 20.39 -8.98
N VAL A 6 -4.81 19.72 -7.96
CA VAL A 6 -4.77 20.23 -6.59
C VAL A 6 -3.28 20.27 -6.20
N LYS A 7 -2.65 21.43 -6.38
CA LYS A 7 -1.36 21.74 -5.78
C LYS A 7 -1.53 21.72 -4.26
N ILE A 8 -1.26 20.58 -3.63
CA ILE A 8 -1.10 20.51 -2.18
C ILE A 8 0.18 21.27 -1.87
N ARG A 9 0.03 22.45 -1.29
CA ARG A 9 1.13 23.30 -0.83
C ARG A 9 2.01 22.51 0.13
N GLN A 10 3.29 22.48 -0.19
CA GLN A 10 4.38 22.02 0.67
C GLN A 10 4.47 22.94 1.90
N THR A 11 3.79 22.59 2.95
CA THR A 11 4.14 23.04 4.31
C THR A 11 4.08 21.80 5.17
N GLY A 12 5.12 21.50 5.93
CA GLY A 12 5.26 20.31 6.77
C GLY A 12 4.22 20.13 7.88
N ALA A 13 3.15 20.93 7.86
CA ALA A 13 1.96 20.75 8.68
C ALA A 13 1.00 19.82 7.94
N ILE A 14 0.75 18.64 8.49
CA ILE A 14 -0.31 17.72 8.04
C ILE A 14 -1.63 18.48 8.19
N VAL A 15 -2.31 18.74 7.07
CA VAL A 15 -3.68 19.29 7.11
C VAL A 15 -4.52 18.30 7.93
N PRO A 16 -5.32 18.75 8.92
CA PRO A 16 -6.08 17.85 9.80
C PRO A 16 -6.85 16.75 9.06
N SER A 17 -7.42 17.07 7.89
CA SER A 17 -8.13 16.11 7.03
C SER A 17 -7.24 14.98 6.52
N GLN A 18 -5.98 15.25 6.19
CA GLN A 18 -5.01 14.21 5.78
C GLN A 18 -4.64 13.29 6.95
N GLY A 19 -4.63 13.79 8.17
CA GLY A 19 -4.37 12.99 9.37
C GLY A 19 -5.36 11.84 9.51
N PHE A 20 -6.65 12.07 9.32
CA PHE A 20 -7.68 11.02 9.38
C PHE A 20 -7.51 9.97 8.29
N LEU A 21 -7.14 10.38 7.08
CA LEU A 21 -6.88 9.45 5.98
C LEU A 21 -5.69 8.55 6.28
N ILE A 22 -4.57 9.13 6.73
CA ILE A 22 -3.36 8.39 7.09
C ILE A 22 -3.65 7.38 8.20
N GLU A 23 -4.35 7.80 9.28
CA GLU A 23 -4.71 6.89 10.37
C GLU A 23 -5.54 5.69 9.88
N LYS A 24 -6.48 5.92 8.95
CA LYS A 24 -7.23 4.82 8.34
C LYS A 24 -6.34 3.94 7.47
N MET A 25 -5.39 4.51 6.72
CA MET A 25 -4.49 3.73 5.87
C MET A 25 -3.57 2.81 6.68
N ILE A 26 -3.06 3.27 7.82
CA ILE A 26 -2.16 2.48 8.66
C ILE A 26 -2.89 1.65 9.72
N ALA A 27 -4.22 1.79 9.87
CA ALA A 27 -5.01 1.11 10.90
C ALA A 27 -4.79 -0.42 10.95
N PRO A 28 -4.68 -1.15 9.82
CA PRO A 28 -4.48 -2.59 9.85
C PRO A 28 -3.12 -3.04 10.42
N VAL A 29 -2.10 -2.18 10.44
CA VAL A 29 -0.77 -2.53 10.97
C VAL A 29 -0.80 -2.43 12.50
N PRO A 30 -0.61 -3.52 13.25
CA PRO A 30 -0.61 -3.46 14.71
C PRO A 30 0.55 -2.63 15.25
N ALA A 31 0.34 -1.88 16.34
CA ALA A 31 1.41 -1.08 16.97
C ALA A 31 2.59 -1.95 17.46
N THR A 32 2.32 -3.21 17.79
CA THR A 32 3.33 -4.20 18.24
C THR A 32 4.05 -4.90 17.08
N TYR A 33 3.68 -4.60 15.82
CA TYR A 33 4.28 -5.25 14.66
C TYR A 33 5.78 -4.96 14.53
N ARG A 34 6.57 -6.00 14.25
CA ARG A 34 8.05 -5.94 14.21
C ARG A 34 8.64 -6.37 12.85
N GLY A 35 7.80 -6.77 11.90
CA GLY A 35 8.24 -7.18 10.57
C GLY A 35 8.48 -5.99 9.62
N GLN A 36 8.49 -6.27 8.32
CA GLN A 36 8.67 -5.27 7.28
C GLN A 36 7.33 -4.78 6.72
N VAL A 37 7.14 -3.46 6.69
CA VAL A 37 6.06 -2.80 5.96
C VAL A 37 6.64 -2.15 4.70
N ILE A 38 5.98 -2.31 3.56
CA ILE A 38 6.33 -1.61 2.33
C ILE A 38 5.33 -0.48 2.11
N GLU A 39 5.85 0.73 1.91
CA GLU A 39 5.06 1.89 1.51
C GLU A 39 5.36 2.25 0.06
N LEU A 40 4.30 2.36 -0.76
CA LEU A 40 4.38 2.71 -2.17
C LEU A 40 3.81 4.12 -2.38
N GLY A 41 4.63 5.05 -2.88
CA GLY A 41 4.27 6.45 -3.04
C GLY A 41 4.35 7.22 -1.72
N ALA A 42 5.55 7.31 -1.15
CA ALA A 42 5.77 7.95 0.15
C ALA A 42 5.54 9.47 0.15
N GLY A 43 5.63 10.11 -1.02
CA GLY A 43 5.50 11.56 -1.14
C GLY A 43 6.54 12.30 -0.31
N ASN A 44 6.07 13.19 0.57
CA ASN A 44 6.91 13.92 1.53
C ASN A 44 7.12 13.17 2.87
N GLY A 45 6.66 11.93 2.98
CA GLY A 45 6.85 11.08 4.15
C GLY A 45 5.81 11.24 5.28
N ALA A 46 4.70 11.93 5.04
CA ALA A 46 3.69 12.14 6.07
C ALA A 46 3.10 10.81 6.60
N LEU A 47 2.82 9.85 5.71
CA LEU A 47 2.37 8.51 6.10
C LEU A 47 3.52 7.72 6.71
N THR A 48 4.72 7.78 6.14
CA THR A 48 5.93 7.12 6.64
C THR A 48 6.20 7.47 8.10
N LEU A 49 6.16 8.77 8.45
CA LEU A 49 6.36 9.27 9.81
C LEU A 49 5.31 8.73 10.78
N ARG A 50 4.04 8.77 10.39
CA ARG A 50 2.94 8.25 11.22
C ARG A 50 3.03 6.75 11.43
N LEU A 51 3.35 6.00 10.37
CA LEU A 51 3.55 4.55 10.44
C LEU A 51 4.74 4.21 11.34
N ALA A 52 5.85 4.93 11.20
CA ALA A 52 7.02 4.75 12.04
C ALA A 52 6.74 5.07 13.52
N ALA A 53 5.97 6.13 13.81
CA ALA A 53 5.56 6.46 15.18
C ALA A 53 4.61 5.40 15.77
N LYS A 54 3.64 4.91 14.98
CA LYS A 54 2.68 3.90 15.41
C LYS A 54 3.34 2.55 15.69
N CYS A 55 4.30 2.13 14.86
CA CYS A 55 4.92 0.80 14.89
C CYS A 55 6.43 0.93 15.12
N PRO A 56 6.88 1.25 16.36
CA PRO A 56 8.29 1.52 16.63
C PRO A 56 9.21 0.31 16.42
N GLY A 57 8.66 -0.90 16.41
CA GLY A 57 9.41 -2.13 16.14
C GLY A 57 9.47 -2.53 14.66
N ALA A 58 8.69 -1.90 13.79
CA ALA A 58 8.65 -2.25 12.38
C ALA A 58 9.83 -1.67 11.59
N ARG A 59 10.26 -2.38 10.56
CA ARG A 59 11.12 -1.86 9.49
C ARG A 59 10.24 -1.41 8.34
N ILE A 60 10.47 -0.20 7.83
CA ILE A 60 9.66 0.38 6.77
C ILE A 60 10.55 0.57 5.53
N LEU A 61 10.09 0.06 4.39
CA LEU A 61 10.67 0.33 3.08
C LEU A 61 9.73 1.27 2.34
N ALA A 62 10.08 2.55 2.28
CA ALA A 62 9.31 3.61 1.63
C ALA A 62 9.83 3.87 0.22
N CYS A 63 8.97 3.75 -0.78
CA CYS A 63 9.29 3.95 -2.19
C CYS A 63 8.59 5.21 -2.71
N GLU A 64 9.37 6.09 -3.36
CA GLU A 64 8.86 7.29 -4.01
C GLU A 64 9.56 7.52 -5.35
N ILE A 65 8.77 7.69 -6.42
CA ILE A 65 9.30 7.84 -7.77
C ILE A 65 9.94 9.21 -8.01
N ASN A 66 9.47 10.25 -7.30
CA ASN A 66 10.03 11.60 -7.42
C ASN A 66 11.24 11.75 -6.49
N PRO A 67 12.48 11.95 -7.03
CA PRO A 67 13.69 12.05 -6.21
C PRO A 67 13.64 13.19 -5.20
N ALA A 68 13.04 14.33 -5.54
CA ALA A 68 12.93 15.47 -4.63
C ALA A 68 12.01 15.17 -3.44
N LEU A 69 10.88 14.46 -3.67
CA LEU A 69 10.00 14.02 -2.59
C LEU A 69 10.64 12.93 -1.74
N ALA A 70 11.36 11.98 -2.35
CA ALA A 70 12.12 10.98 -1.62
C ALA A 70 13.18 11.62 -0.71
N GLN A 71 13.87 12.68 -1.20
CA GLN A 71 14.82 13.44 -0.41
C GLN A 71 14.13 14.19 0.75
N SER A 72 13.00 14.85 0.48
CA SER A 72 12.18 15.50 1.52
C SER A 72 11.75 14.51 2.60
N THR A 73 11.34 13.29 2.21
CA THR A 73 11.00 12.23 3.17
C THR A 73 12.19 11.88 4.06
N ARG A 74 13.40 11.73 3.51
CA ARG A 74 14.61 11.45 4.31
C ARG A 74 14.92 12.58 5.29
N GLU A 75 14.75 13.82 4.86
CA GLU A 75 14.95 15.00 5.72
C GLU A 75 13.95 15.06 6.85
N ASN A 76 12.67 14.84 6.57
CA ASN A 76 11.61 14.81 7.57
C ASN A 76 11.80 13.68 8.60
N LEU A 77 12.27 12.51 8.16
CA LEU A 77 12.60 11.38 9.05
C LEU A 77 13.78 11.71 9.97
N ARG A 78 14.84 12.35 9.45
CA ARG A 78 15.98 12.80 10.26
C ARG A 78 15.54 13.83 11.30
N ALA A 79 14.75 14.83 10.88
CA ALA A 79 14.23 15.87 11.78
C ALA A 79 13.36 15.28 12.90
N ALA A 80 12.66 14.17 12.64
CA ALA A 80 11.85 13.44 13.62
C ALA A 80 12.66 12.44 14.47
N GLY A 81 13.99 12.35 14.29
CA GLY A 81 14.84 11.41 15.01
C GLY A 81 14.61 9.94 14.63
N ILE A 82 13.99 9.67 13.48
CA ILE A 82 13.69 8.32 13.01
C ILE A 82 14.84 7.83 12.13
N ASN A 83 15.80 7.14 12.73
CA ASN A 83 16.97 6.64 12.04
C ASN A 83 17.02 5.10 12.04
N GLY A 84 17.62 4.52 10.99
CA GLY A 84 18.04 3.12 10.93
C GLY A 84 16.94 2.08 10.68
N ARG A 85 15.65 2.40 10.83
CA ARG A 85 14.53 1.45 10.61
C ARG A 85 13.60 1.82 9.46
N VAL A 86 13.81 2.98 8.84
CA VAL A 86 13.12 3.41 7.63
C VAL A 86 14.12 3.57 6.51
N GLU A 87 13.97 2.79 5.47
CA GLU A 87 14.71 2.90 4.23
C GLU A 87 13.85 3.64 3.20
N VAL A 88 14.38 4.71 2.60
CA VAL A 88 13.68 5.45 1.55
C VAL A 88 14.40 5.25 0.23
N VAL A 89 13.73 4.64 -0.74
CA VAL A 89 14.23 4.41 -2.09
C VAL A 89 13.56 5.36 -3.08
N SER A 90 14.38 5.93 -3.98
CA SER A 90 13.87 6.73 -5.10
C SER A 90 13.73 5.83 -6.31
N ASP A 91 12.53 5.27 -6.50
CA ASP A 91 12.25 4.29 -7.54
C ASP A 91 10.75 4.22 -7.86
N SER A 92 10.38 3.56 -8.95
CA SER A 92 8.99 3.21 -9.22
C SER A 92 8.57 2.00 -8.38
N ALA A 93 7.29 1.97 -7.98
CA ALA A 93 6.74 0.83 -7.24
C ALA A 93 6.84 -0.47 -8.04
N GLU A 94 6.62 -0.41 -9.37
CA GLU A 94 6.70 -1.54 -10.26
C GLU A 94 8.11 -2.13 -10.35
N HIS A 95 9.14 -1.27 -10.40
CA HIS A 95 10.54 -1.70 -10.45
C HIS A 95 10.96 -2.27 -9.10
N LEU A 96 10.69 -1.58 -7.99
CA LEU A 96 10.97 -2.06 -6.65
C LEU A 96 10.39 -3.45 -6.39
N LEU A 97 9.09 -3.64 -6.69
CA LEU A 97 8.42 -4.93 -6.44
C LEU A 97 8.96 -6.04 -7.36
N SER A 98 9.31 -5.72 -8.61
CA SER A 98 9.93 -6.67 -9.54
C SER A 98 11.31 -7.10 -9.09
N GLU A 99 12.13 -6.14 -8.64
CA GLU A 99 13.49 -6.40 -8.18
C GLU A 99 13.48 -7.24 -6.89
N ARG A 100 12.57 -6.96 -5.96
CA ARG A 100 12.36 -7.79 -4.76
C ARG A 100 12.02 -9.25 -5.12
N ALA A 101 11.10 -9.43 -6.08
CA ALA A 101 10.72 -10.76 -6.55
C ALA A 101 11.90 -11.49 -7.23
N ARG A 102 12.66 -10.79 -8.09
CA ARG A 102 13.84 -11.33 -8.78
C ARG A 102 14.93 -11.77 -7.80
N ARG A 103 15.12 -11.04 -6.71
CA ARG A 103 16.08 -11.37 -5.65
C ARG A 103 15.56 -12.39 -4.63
N GLY A 104 14.36 -12.92 -4.81
CA GLY A 104 13.78 -13.90 -3.87
C GLY A 104 13.57 -13.33 -2.45
N MET A 105 13.39 -12.00 -2.33
CA MET A 105 13.21 -11.38 -1.01
C MET A 105 11.91 -11.85 -0.36
N ALA A 106 11.91 -11.94 0.98
CA ALA A 106 10.75 -12.31 1.75
C ALA A 106 9.53 -11.43 1.43
N ARG A 107 8.36 -12.04 1.38
CA ARG A 107 7.09 -11.34 1.19
C ARG A 107 6.77 -10.48 2.40
N ALA A 108 6.11 -9.35 2.15
CA ALA A 108 5.67 -8.45 3.20
C ALA A 108 4.31 -8.88 3.76
N ASP A 109 4.07 -8.63 5.06
CA ASP A 109 2.74 -8.81 5.64
C ASP A 109 1.85 -7.60 5.37
N TYR A 110 2.45 -6.41 5.20
CA TYR A 110 1.73 -5.17 4.95
C TYR A 110 2.34 -4.38 3.80
N ILE A 111 1.49 -3.96 2.87
CA ILE A 111 1.81 -2.98 1.83
C ILE A 111 0.80 -1.85 1.93
N VAL A 112 1.27 -0.62 2.14
CA VAL A 112 0.43 0.59 2.20
C VAL A 112 0.77 1.45 1.00
N SER A 113 -0.24 1.88 0.22
CA SER A 113 0.00 2.62 -1.01
C SER A 113 -0.70 3.97 -1.02
N GLY A 114 0.11 5.02 -1.21
CA GLY A 114 -0.32 6.38 -1.51
C GLY A 114 -0.39 6.69 -3.00
N ILE A 115 -0.19 5.71 -3.89
CA ILE A 115 -0.21 5.93 -5.34
C ILE A 115 -1.64 6.21 -5.82
N PRO A 116 -1.89 7.34 -6.52
CA PRO A 116 -3.20 7.63 -7.06
C PRO A 116 -3.48 6.75 -8.31
N LEU A 117 -4.07 5.56 -8.11
CA LEU A 117 -4.31 4.59 -9.20
C LEU A 117 -5.14 5.20 -10.35
N GLY A 118 -6.09 6.08 -10.02
CA GLY A 118 -6.92 6.76 -11.02
C GLY A 118 -6.15 7.62 -12.03
N ASN A 119 -4.88 7.94 -11.77
CA ASN A 119 -3.99 8.64 -12.71
C ASN A 119 -3.25 7.68 -13.65
N LEU A 120 -3.36 6.38 -13.43
CA LEU A 120 -2.71 5.36 -14.25
C LEU A 120 -3.68 4.80 -15.30
N ARG A 121 -3.13 4.32 -16.42
CA ARG A 121 -3.92 3.54 -17.39
C ARG A 121 -4.36 2.22 -16.76
N ARG A 122 -5.52 1.72 -17.12
CA ARG A 122 -6.13 0.51 -16.53
C ARG A 122 -5.20 -0.71 -16.57
N GLU A 123 -4.44 -0.88 -17.66
CA GLU A 123 -3.48 -1.97 -17.81
C GLU A 123 -2.34 -1.85 -16.79
N LYS A 124 -1.85 -0.63 -16.55
CA LYS A 124 -0.81 -0.36 -15.55
C LYS A 124 -1.32 -0.59 -14.13
N VAL A 125 -2.57 -0.19 -13.84
CA VAL A 125 -3.20 -0.50 -12.55
C VAL A 125 -3.24 -2.01 -12.33
N GLY A 126 -3.70 -2.77 -13.31
CA GLY A 126 -3.73 -4.23 -13.25
C GLY A 126 -2.35 -4.83 -12.97
N ALA A 127 -1.34 -4.45 -13.76
CA ALA A 127 0.03 -4.93 -13.62
C ALA A 127 0.64 -4.59 -12.25
N LEU A 128 0.40 -3.38 -11.73
CA LEU A 128 0.87 -2.99 -10.40
C LEU A 128 0.19 -3.81 -9.30
N LEU A 129 -1.14 -3.99 -9.36
CA LEU A 129 -1.89 -4.79 -8.40
C LEU A 129 -1.45 -6.26 -8.39
N ASP A 130 -1.09 -6.83 -9.57
CA ASP A 130 -0.54 -8.18 -9.67
C ASP A 130 0.82 -8.29 -8.95
N LYS A 131 1.69 -7.29 -9.11
CA LYS A 131 2.97 -7.24 -8.41
C LYS A 131 2.79 -7.10 -6.89
N ILE A 132 1.87 -6.23 -6.45
CA ILE A 132 1.52 -6.06 -5.04
C ILE A 132 1.02 -7.38 -4.44
N SER A 133 0.09 -8.05 -5.12
CA SER A 133 -0.43 -9.34 -4.66
C SER A 133 0.67 -10.40 -4.51
N ARG A 134 1.61 -10.48 -5.44
CA ARG A 134 2.75 -11.41 -5.36
C ARG A 134 3.75 -11.06 -4.27
N ALA A 135 3.93 -9.77 -3.98
CA ALA A 135 4.85 -9.29 -2.95
C ALA A 135 4.31 -9.47 -1.53
N LEU A 136 3.00 -9.68 -1.36
CA LEU A 136 2.38 -9.99 -0.08
C LEU A 136 2.51 -11.46 0.28
N GLY A 137 2.71 -11.74 1.57
CA GLY A 137 2.57 -13.07 2.15
C GLY A 137 1.11 -13.55 2.13
N GLU A 138 0.89 -14.79 2.49
CA GLU A 138 -0.43 -15.35 2.73
C GLU A 138 -1.10 -14.61 3.89
N GLY A 139 -2.36 -14.21 3.74
CA GLY A 139 -3.06 -13.38 4.72
C GLY A 139 -2.56 -11.93 4.80
N GLY A 140 -1.54 -11.57 4.03
CA GLY A 140 -0.99 -10.21 4.01
C GLY A 140 -2.01 -9.16 3.56
N MET A 141 -1.84 -7.94 4.05
CA MET A 141 -2.79 -6.85 3.88
C MET A 141 -2.22 -5.76 2.96
N TYR A 142 -2.95 -5.45 1.91
CA TYR A 142 -2.75 -4.27 1.08
C TYR A 142 -3.73 -3.18 1.48
N THR A 143 -3.23 -1.98 1.73
CA THR A 143 -4.05 -0.79 2.01
C THR A 143 -3.83 0.25 0.93
N GLN A 144 -4.93 0.74 0.35
CA GLN A 144 -4.94 1.74 -0.72
C GLN A 144 -6.01 2.78 -0.46
N PHE A 145 -5.72 4.07 -0.64
CA PHE A 145 -6.77 5.08 -0.68
C PHE A 145 -7.09 5.50 -2.12
N GLN A 146 -8.33 5.94 -2.34
CA GLN A 146 -8.80 6.51 -3.59
C GLN A 146 -9.87 7.58 -3.34
N TYR A 147 -10.01 8.48 -4.30
CA TYR A 147 -11.11 9.46 -4.33
C TYR A 147 -12.33 8.97 -5.12
N SER A 148 -12.27 7.77 -5.69
CA SER A 148 -13.34 7.15 -6.46
C SER A 148 -13.35 5.64 -6.28
N LEU A 149 -14.45 4.99 -6.69
CA LEU A 149 -14.60 3.53 -6.66
C LEU A 149 -14.22 2.83 -7.98
N LEU A 150 -13.66 3.57 -8.95
CA LEU A 150 -13.41 3.07 -10.31
C LEU A 150 -12.51 1.84 -10.33
N ASP A 151 -11.50 1.80 -9.46
CA ASP A 151 -10.53 0.70 -9.42
C ASP A 151 -10.96 -0.47 -8.50
N ARG A 152 -12.12 -0.34 -7.81
CA ARG A 152 -12.59 -1.33 -6.86
C ARG A 152 -12.68 -2.73 -7.46
N LYS A 153 -13.20 -2.87 -8.69
CA LYS A 153 -13.33 -4.18 -9.37
C LYS A 153 -11.96 -4.80 -9.65
N GLN A 154 -10.97 -4.00 -10.06
CA GLN A 154 -9.62 -4.49 -10.32
C GLN A 154 -8.91 -4.95 -9.05
N ILE A 155 -9.10 -4.21 -7.94
CA ILE A 155 -8.56 -4.59 -6.63
C ILE A 155 -9.24 -5.89 -6.17
N GLN A 156 -10.56 -5.97 -6.24
CA GLN A 156 -11.33 -7.15 -5.80
C GLN A 156 -10.98 -8.42 -6.58
N ALA A 157 -10.68 -8.30 -7.87
CA ALA A 157 -10.28 -9.44 -8.70
C ALA A 157 -8.96 -10.09 -8.23
N ARG A 158 -8.10 -9.37 -7.52
CA ARG A 158 -6.80 -9.85 -7.02
C ARG A 158 -6.79 -10.11 -5.52
N PHE A 159 -7.73 -9.49 -4.82
CA PHE A 159 -7.89 -9.58 -3.37
C PHE A 159 -9.36 -9.89 -3.05
N PRO A 160 -9.72 -11.18 -2.98
CA PRO A 160 -11.11 -11.59 -2.74
C PRO A 160 -11.70 -10.99 -1.46
N ASN A 161 -10.89 -10.90 -0.41
CA ASN A 161 -11.28 -10.31 0.87
C ASN A 161 -11.02 -8.79 0.84
N LEU A 162 -11.94 -8.05 0.23
CA LEU A 162 -11.87 -6.60 0.09
C LEU A 162 -12.90 -5.90 0.98
N ARG A 163 -12.44 -5.05 1.89
CA ARG A 163 -13.27 -4.14 2.68
C ARG A 163 -13.01 -2.70 2.27
N THR A 164 -14.07 -1.93 2.11
CA THR A 164 -14.01 -0.50 1.75
C THR A 164 -14.47 0.33 2.95
N VAL A 165 -13.68 1.33 3.33
CA VAL A 165 -13.96 2.23 4.46
C VAL A 165 -14.01 3.67 3.95
N PRO A 166 -15.15 4.37 4.05
CA PRO A 166 -15.24 5.78 3.68
C PRO A 166 -14.50 6.66 4.69
N VAL A 167 -13.86 7.71 4.21
CA VAL A 167 -13.19 8.75 5.00
C VAL A 167 -13.79 10.09 4.64
N LEU A 168 -14.95 10.37 5.26
CA LEU A 168 -15.76 11.56 4.94
C LEU A 168 -15.12 12.86 5.44
N LEU A 169 -14.31 12.80 6.50
CA LEU A 169 -13.60 13.95 7.05
C LEU A 169 -12.37 14.36 6.22
N ASN A 170 -12.05 13.61 5.17
CA ASN A 170 -11.04 14.04 4.19
C ASN A 170 -11.68 14.97 3.16
N ILE A 171 -10.94 15.99 2.71
CA ILE A 171 -11.39 16.95 1.69
C ILE A 171 -10.44 16.89 0.50
N PRO A 172 -10.91 16.39 -0.67
CA PRO A 172 -12.22 15.77 -0.91
C PRO A 172 -12.40 14.44 -0.16
N PRO A 173 -13.64 13.96 0.06
CA PRO A 173 -13.89 12.66 0.67
C PRO A 173 -13.14 11.55 -0.06
N ALA A 174 -12.61 10.60 0.71
CA ALA A 174 -11.84 9.48 0.19
C ALA A 174 -12.41 8.14 0.64
N VAL A 175 -11.97 7.07 0.01
CA VAL A 175 -12.21 5.70 0.45
C VAL A 175 -10.89 4.99 0.66
N VAL A 176 -10.81 4.17 1.70
CA VAL A 176 -9.67 3.29 1.96
C VAL A 176 -10.10 1.86 1.73
N TYR A 177 -9.33 1.15 0.92
CA TYR A 177 -9.46 -0.27 0.66
C TYR A 177 -8.51 -1.04 1.58
N TYR A 178 -9.06 -2.02 2.31
CA TYR A 178 -8.31 -3.06 2.99
C TYR A 178 -8.49 -4.35 2.19
N ALA A 179 -7.45 -4.73 1.50
CA ALA A 179 -7.44 -5.81 0.53
C ALA A 179 -6.52 -6.93 1.02
N GLN A 180 -7.10 -7.99 1.57
CA GLN A 180 -6.33 -9.09 2.11
C GLN A 180 -6.04 -10.13 1.03
N ARG A 181 -4.79 -10.57 0.96
CA ARG A 181 -4.40 -11.68 0.11
C ARG A 181 -5.03 -12.96 0.65
N GLY A 182 -5.85 -13.64 -0.19
CA GLY A 182 -6.39 -14.96 0.14
C GLY A 182 -5.29 -16.02 0.26
N ALA A 183 -5.58 -17.08 1.02
CA ALA A 183 -4.78 -18.30 0.93
C ALA A 183 -4.83 -18.83 -0.53
N PRO A 184 -3.75 -19.45 -1.05
CA PRO A 184 -3.83 -20.15 -2.32
C PRO A 184 -4.99 -21.14 -2.23
N ALA A 185 -5.87 -21.15 -3.26
CA ALA A 185 -6.95 -22.12 -3.32
C ALA A 185 -6.34 -23.51 -3.10
N SER A 186 -6.75 -24.19 -2.03
CA SER A 186 -6.36 -25.58 -1.80
C SER A 186 -6.67 -26.35 -3.07
N PRO A 187 -5.77 -27.19 -3.62
CA PRO A 187 -6.08 -27.98 -4.79
C PRO A 187 -7.33 -28.79 -4.45
N GLN A 188 -8.43 -28.51 -5.15
CA GLN A 188 -9.64 -29.31 -5.03
C GLN A 188 -9.25 -30.75 -5.28
N MET A 189 -9.27 -31.57 -4.23
CA MET A 189 -9.21 -33.02 -4.37
C MET A 189 -10.32 -33.39 -5.35
N LYS A 190 -9.97 -33.69 -6.59
CA LYS A 190 -10.91 -34.27 -7.55
C LYS A 190 -11.50 -35.49 -6.86
N ALA A 191 -12.81 -35.43 -6.58
CA ALA A 191 -13.54 -36.54 -6.06
C ALA A 191 -13.25 -37.74 -6.98
N ALA A 192 -12.73 -38.80 -6.40
CA ALA A 192 -12.52 -40.07 -7.13
C ALA A 192 -13.84 -40.54 -7.68
N PRO A 193 -13.91 -41.02 -8.94
CA PRO A 193 -15.16 -41.54 -9.49
C PRO A 193 -15.65 -42.73 -8.65
N ILE A 194 -16.90 -42.65 -8.19
CA ILE A 194 -17.55 -43.73 -7.48
C ILE A 194 -17.61 -44.93 -8.44
N SER A 195 -16.77 -45.93 -8.18
CA SER A 195 -16.83 -47.22 -8.88
C SER A 195 -18.18 -47.89 -8.53
N ARG A 196 -19.12 -47.88 -9.48
CA ARG A 196 -20.28 -48.78 -9.42
C ARG A 196 -19.77 -50.18 -9.74
N ARG A 197 -19.69 -51.03 -8.77
CA ARG A 197 -19.59 -52.48 -8.99
C ARG A 197 -20.95 -53.02 -9.34
N PRO A 198 -21.02 -54.02 -10.25
CA PRO A 198 -22.22 -54.64 -10.73
C PRO A 198 -22.95 -55.51 -9.65
#